data_9cb939089fd88a205db10a0344377465
#
_entry.id   9cb939089fd88a205db10a0344377465
#
_cell.length_a   1.000
_cell.length_b   1.000
_cell.length_c   1.000
_cell.angle_alpha   90.00
_cell.angle_beta   90.00
_cell.angle_gamma   90.00
#
_symmetry.space_group_name_H-M   'P 1'
#
loop_
_entity.id
_entity.type
_entity.pdbx_description
1 polymer ?
#
loop_
_entity_poly.entity_id
_entity_poly.type
_entity_poly.pdbx_seq_one_letter_code
_entity_poly.pdbx_strand_id
1 'polypeptide(L)'
;MSKALTAPRSAAVPAASAESRQFLTFAAGGETLALGILHVREIIEYGRVTAVPMLPAFVRGVINLRGSVVPVIDLSARLGRAPSTIGRRSCIVIVELPESDGERRELGLLVDAVSAVIDIPEIEPPPSFGARMRPDFILGMGKLDERFVVILDPTQTLSLDEMAALAGNLDAGVNGP
;
A
#
# COMPACT_ATOMS: atom_id res chain seq x y z
N MET A 1 -2.33 -31.65 7.48
CA MET A 1 -2.29 -31.48 6.90
C MET A 1 -2.45 -31.27 6.26
N SER A 2 -2.65 -30.88 6.00
CA SER A 2 -2.70 -30.61 5.30
C SER A 2 -2.97 -30.32 4.67
N LYS A 3 -3.15 -30.06 4.63
CA LYS A 3 -3.33 -29.71 3.92
C LYS A 3 -3.65 -29.61 3.23
N ALA A 4 -3.94 -29.56 3.15
CA ALA A 4 -4.12 -29.55 2.37
C ALA A 4 -4.36 -29.41 1.72
N LEU A 5 -4.44 -29.36 1.80
CA LEU A 5 -4.52 -29.17 1.13
C LEU A 5 -4.95 -29.16 0.42
N THR A 6 -5.23 -29.09 0.38
CA THR A 6 -5.50 -29.09 -0.31
C THR A 6 -6.00 -28.90 -1.04
N ALA A 7 -6.36 -28.83 -1.22
CA ALA A 7 -6.67 -28.69 -1.92
C ALA A 7 -7.38 -28.46 -2.50
N PRO A 8 -7.89 -28.20 -2.50
CA PRO A 8 -8.49 -27.93 -3.43
C PRO A 8 -8.94 -27.02 -3.76
N ARG A 9 -8.72 -26.68 -3.71
CA ARG A 9 -8.93 -25.74 -4.02
C ARG A 9 -9.10 -25.39 -5.07
N SER A 10 -9.15 -25.35 -5.51
CA SER A 10 -9.26 -25.16 -6.54
C SER A 10 -9.15 -24.39 -7.39
N ALA A 11 -8.94 -24.71 -7.96
CA ALA A 11 -9.15 -24.44 -9.29
C ALA A 11 -8.21 -23.38 -9.68
N ALA A 12 -8.06 -22.98 -10.82
CA ALA A 12 -7.10 -21.99 -11.26
C ALA A 12 -7.06 -20.77 -10.34
N VAL A 13 -8.21 -20.35 -9.95
CA VAL A 13 -8.32 -19.27 -8.99
C VAL A 13 -7.79 -19.69 -7.65
N PRO A 14 -7.94 -20.90 -7.25
CA PRO A 14 -7.42 -21.35 -5.98
C PRO A 14 -5.92 -21.17 -5.82
N ALA A 15 -5.15 -21.39 -6.84
CA ALA A 15 -3.72 -21.20 -6.72
C ALA A 15 -3.40 -19.74 -6.40
N ALA A 16 -4.01 -18.83 -7.14
CA ALA A 16 -3.84 -17.42 -6.88
C ALA A 16 -4.41 -17.04 -5.53
N SER A 17 -5.53 -17.64 -5.14
CA SER A 17 -6.14 -17.36 -3.85
C SER A 17 -5.25 -17.81 -2.70
N ALA A 18 -4.60 -18.96 -2.84
CA ALA A 18 -3.70 -19.44 -1.79
C ALA A 18 -2.56 -18.46 -1.58
N GLU A 19 -1.97 -17.97 -2.66
CA GLU A 19 -0.89 -17.01 -2.56
C GLU A 19 -1.38 -15.68 -2.00
N SER A 20 -2.58 -15.25 -2.40
CA SER A 20 -3.11 -13.98 -1.95
C SER A 20 -3.60 -14.00 -0.51
N ARG A 21 -3.51 -15.13 0.17
CA ARG A 21 -3.83 -15.19 1.58
C ARG A 21 -2.73 -14.67 2.47
N GLN A 22 -1.53 -14.52 1.94
CA GLN A 22 -0.41 -13.99 2.72
C GLN A 22 -0.35 -12.48 2.58
N PHE A 23 -0.22 -11.82 3.71
CA PHE A 23 -0.25 -10.36 3.75
C PHE A 23 0.85 -9.84 4.65
N LEU A 24 1.44 -8.74 4.24
CA LEU A 24 2.35 -7.99 5.10
C LEU A 24 1.51 -7.05 5.95
N THR A 25 1.68 -7.12 7.26
CA THR A 25 1.00 -6.20 8.17
C THR A 25 1.96 -5.13 8.65
N PHE A 26 1.43 -3.93 8.78
CA PHE A 26 2.23 -2.78 9.20
C PHE A 26 1.32 -1.74 9.83
N ALA A 27 1.94 -0.76 10.47
CA ALA A 27 1.21 0.34 11.11
C ALA A 27 1.41 1.61 10.30
N ALA A 28 0.34 2.34 10.09
CA ALA A 28 0.39 3.66 9.47
C ALA A 28 -0.80 4.47 9.95
N GLY A 29 -0.55 5.71 10.35
CA GLY A 29 -1.61 6.59 10.79
C GLY A 29 -2.37 6.10 12.01
N GLY A 30 -1.71 5.33 12.86
CA GLY A 30 -2.34 4.81 14.08
C GLY A 30 -3.17 3.56 13.87
N GLU A 31 -3.13 2.97 12.68
CA GLU A 31 -3.91 1.78 12.39
C GLU A 31 -3.04 0.65 11.89
N THR A 32 -3.50 -0.59 12.10
CA THR A 32 -2.85 -1.77 11.54
C THR A 32 -3.50 -2.08 10.20
N LEU A 33 -2.66 -2.17 9.20
CA LEU A 33 -3.10 -2.37 7.82
C LEU A 33 -2.39 -3.57 7.25
N ALA A 34 -2.91 -4.09 6.14
CA ALA A 34 -2.31 -5.24 5.48
C ALA A 34 -2.27 -5.02 3.97
N LEU A 35 -1.28 -5.61 3.35
CA LEU A 35 -1.09 -5.53 1.91
C LEU A 35 -0.70 -6.90 1.38
N GLY A 36 -1.30 -7.34 0.28
CA GLY A 36 -0.98 -8.64 -0.29
C GLY A 36 0.51 -8.77 -0.57
N ILE A 37 1.08 -9.90 -0.14
CA ILE A 37 2.53 -10.09 -0.21
C ILE A 37 3.04 -10.08 -1.66
N LEU A 38 2.19 -10.42 -2.61
CA LEU A 38 2.61 -10.47 -4.01
C LEU A 38 2.94 -9.09 -4.56
N HIS A 39 2.48 -8.04 -3.92
CA HIS A 39 2.79 -6.67 -4.34
C HIS A 39 4.07 -6.16 -3.72
N VAL A 40 4.60 -6.83 -2.72
CA VAL A 40 5.74 -6.34 -1.96
C VAL A 40 7.03 -6.88 -2.56
N ARG A 41 7.93 -5.96 -2.90
CA ARG A 41 9.24 -6.34 -3.44
C ARG A 41 10.28 -6.43 -2.35
N GLU A 42 10.33 -5.43 -1.50
CA GLU A 42 11.29 -5.42 -0.40
C GLU A 42 10.91 -4.36 0.61
N ILE A 43 11.55 -4.40 1.75
CA ILE A 43 11.33 -3.44 2.81
C ILE A 43 12.69 -2.85 3.15
N ILE A 44 12.78 -1.53 3.16
CA ILE A 44 14.03 -0.84 3.46
C ILE A 44 13.81 0.14 4.60
N GLU A 45 14.88 0.48 5.30
CA GLU A 45 14.79 1.49 6.34
C GLU A 45 14.56 2.86 5.71
N TYR A 46 13.87 3.71 6.44
CA TYR A 46 13.70 5.07 5.98
C TYR A 46 15.06 5.75 5.96
N GLY A 47 15.39 6.37 4.86
CA GLY A 47 16.68 6.99 4.70
C GLY A 47 16.61 8.19 3.78
N ARG A 48 17.51 8.27 2.86
CA ARG A 48 17.69 9.44 2.02
C ARG A 48 16.53 9.64 1.04
N VAL A 49 15.54 10.39 1.48
CA VAL A 49 14.41 10.77 0.62
C VAL A 49 14.67 12.21 0.17
N THR A 50 14.71 12.41 -1.13
CA THR A 50 14.89 13.74 -1.71
C THR A 50 13.52 14.35 -1.93
N ALA A 51 13.26 15.47 -1.27
CA ALA A 51 12.00 16.17 -1.44
C ALA A 51 11.91 16.75 -2.84
N VAL A 52 10.72 16.64 -3.42
CA VAL A 52 10.44 17.22 -4.74
C VAL A 52 9.36 18.27 -4.54
N PRO A 53 9.60 19.51 -4.94
CA PRO A 53 8.59 20.55 -4.73
C PRO A 53 7.37 20.33 -5.61
N MET A 54 6.27 20.96 -5.19
CA MET A 54 5.04 21.03 -5.99
C MET A 54 4.32 19.70 -6.17
N LEU A 55 4.53 18.75 -5.25
CA LEU A 55 3.82 17.48 -5.29
C LEU A 55 2.76 17.45 -4.19
N PRO A 56 1.76 16.57 -4.32
CA PRO A 56 0.76 16.43 -3.26
C PRO A 56 1.40 16.13 -1.92
N ALA A 57 0.73 16.51 -0.83
CA ALA A 57 1.27 16.37 0.50
C ALA A 57 1.63 14.92 0.86
N PHE A 58 0.97 13.95 0.25
CA PHE A 58 1.26 12.55 0.54
C PHE A 58 2.49 12.02 -0.19
N VAL A 59 3.11 12.80 -1.07
CA VAL A 59 4.37 12.39 -1.71
C VAL A 59 5.51 13.00 -0.93
N ARG A 60 6.30 12.16 -0.27
CA ARG A 60 7.44 12.60 0.51
C ARG A 60 8.60 13.08 -0.36
N GLY A 61 8.75 12.46 -1.50
CA GLY A 61 9.84 12.73 -2.39
C GLY A 61 10.21 11.49 -3.15
N VAL A 62 11.47 11.35 -3.49
CA VAL A 62 11.96 10.21 -4.25
C VAL A 62 13.21 9.64 -3.60
N ILE A 63 13.44 8.35 -3.85
CA ILE A 63 14.69 7.70 -3.45
C ILE A 63 15.35 7.10 -4.68
N ASN A 64 16.65 6.88 -4.56
CA ASN A 64 17.40 6.15 -5.56
C ASN A 64 17.44 4.70 -5.12
N LEU A 65 16.81 3.84 -5.88
CA LEU A 65 16.80 2.41 -5.60
C LEU A 65 17.49 1.69 -6.75
N ARG A 66 18.72 1.33 -6.53
CA ARG A 66 19.56 0.64 -7.53
C ARG A 66 19.58 1.38 -8.87
N GLY A 67 19.73 2.70 -8.81
CA GLY A 67 19.81 3.52 -10.00
C GLY A 67 18.48 4.01 -10.54
N SER A 68 17.38 3.53 -9.99
CA SER A 68 16.05 3.96 -10.42
C SER A 68 15.49 4.97 -9.44
N VAL A 69 14.73 5.93 -9.95
CA VAL A 69 14.05 6.92 -9.13
C VAL A 69 12.70 6.36 -8.75
N VAL A 70 12.49 6.20 -7.44
CA VAL A 70 11.26 5.61 -6.92
C VAL A 70 10.57 6.63 -6.02
N PRO A 71 9.33 7.02 -6.35
CA PRO A 71 8.60 7.94 -5.48
C PRO A 71 8.23 7.29 -4.16
N VAL A 72 8.23 8.09 -3.10
CA VAL A 72 7.89 7.62 -1.75
C VAL A 72 6.60 8.29 -1.32
N ILE A 73 5.60 7.47 -1.07
CA ILE A 73 4.27 7.91 -0.68
C ILE A 73 4.14 7.76 0.84
N ASP A 74 3.74 8.83 1.50
CA ASP A 74 3.41 8.79 2.92
C ASP A 74 2.03 8.17 3.04
N LEU A 75 1.98 6.92 3.47
CA LEU A 75 0.72 6.21 3.49
C LEU A 75 -0.29 6.84 4.42
N SER A 76 0.15 7.30 5.58
CA SER A 76 -0.76 7.98 6.51
C SER A 76 -1.43 9.18 5.85
N ALA A 77 -0.65 10.03 5.21
CA ALA A 77 -1.19 11.19 4.52
C ALA A 77 -2.09 10.80 3.34
N ARG A 78 -1.69 9.76 2.62
CA ARG A 78 -2.51 9.28 1.49
C ARG A 78 -3.88 8.80 1.95
N LEU A 79 -3.95 8.23 3.15
CA LEU A 79 -5.20 7.75 3.72
C LEU A 79 -6.01 8.87 4.38
N GLY A 80 -5.57 10.11 4.23
CA GLY A 80 -6.32 11.25 4.76
C GLY A 80 -6.02 11.58 6.20
N ARG A 81 -4.93 11.05 6.72
CA ARG A 81 -4.52 11.30 8.09
C ARG A 81 -3.33 12.25 8.13
N ALA A 82 -2.88 12.57 9.33
CA ALA A 82 -1.73 13.44 9.48
C ALA A 82 -0.50 12.79 8.85
N PRO A 83 0.42 13.60 8.29
CA PRO A 83 1.66 13.04 7.76
C PRO A 83 2.43 12.26 8.81
N SER A 84 3.13 11.23 8.38
CA SER A 84 3.89 10.38 9.28
C SER A 84 5.04 11.14 9.91
N THR A 85 5.29 10.86 11.18
CA THR A 85 6.47 11.33 11.86
C THR A 85 7.51 10.22 11.78
N ILE A 86 8.69 10.56 11.31
CA ILE A 86 9.74 9.56 11.14
C ILE A 86 10.27 9.14 12.50
N GLY A 87 10.24 7.84 12.75
CA GLY A 87 10.75 7.26 13.97
C GLY A 87 11.72 6.14 13.69
N ARG A 88 12.14 5.48 14.76
CA ARG A 88 13.16 4.42 14.63
C ARG A 88 12.67 3.20 13.86
N ARG A 89 11.36 2.99 13.85
CA ARG A 89 10.78 1.84 13.18
C ARG A 89 10.21 2.17 11.81
N SER A 90 10.32 3.43 11.40
CA SER A 90 9.81 3.85 10.10
C SER A 90 10.53 3.10 8.99
N CYS A 91 9.75 2.62 8.04
CA CYS A 91 10.27 1.83 6.93
C CYS A 91 9.62 2.28 5.64
N ILE A 92 10.26 1.94 4.54
CA ILE A 92 9.69 2.12 3.22
C ILE A 92 9.43 0.73 2.64
N VAL A 93 8.18 0.43 2.37
CA VAL A 93 7.80 -0.82 1.74
C VAL A 93 7.78 -0.58 0.23
N ILE A 94 8.66 -1.25 -0.49
CA ILE A 94 8.71 -1.11 -1.94
C ILE A 94 7.68 -2.05 -2.54
N VAL A 95 6.74 -1.48 -3.26
CA VAL A 95 5.68 -2.24 -3.91
C VAL A 95 5.79 -2.10 -5.42
N GLU A 96 5.34 -3.12 -6.11
CA GLU A 96 5.33 -3.14 -7.55
C GLU A 96 3.91 -3.31 -8.03
N LEU A 97 3.45 -2.37 -8.85
CA LEU A 97 2.08 -2.35 -9.34
C LEU A 97 2.05 -2.35 -10.85
N PRO A 98 1.06 -3.00 -11.45
CA PRO A 98 0.88 -2.92 -12.90
C PRO A 98 0.36 -1.55 -13.30
N GLU A 99 0.79 -1.09 -14.44
CA GLU A 99 0.25 0.14 -15.01
C GLU A 99 -0.69 -0.20 -16.16
N SER A 100 -1.44 0.80 -16.60
CA SER A 100 -2.40 0.61 -17.67
C SER A 100 -1.76 0.19 -18.98
N ASP A 101 -0.49 0.52 -19.19
CA ASP A 101 0.23 0.15 -20.41
C ASP A 101 0.85 -1.25 -20.33
N GLY A 102 0.59 -1.98 -19.27
CA GLY A 102 1.13 -3.32 -19.10
C GLY A 102 2.48 -3.37 -18.44
N GLU A 103 3.10 -2.23 -18.20
CA GLU A 103 4.36 -2.19 -17.48
C GLU A 103 4.11 -2.25 -15.98
N ARG A 104 5.18 -2.41 -15.24
CA ARG A 104 5.11 -2.45 -13.78
C ARG A 104 5.93 -1.30 -13.23
N ARG A 105 5.39 -0.71 -12.18
CA ARG A 105 6.06 0.44 -11.57
C ARG A 105 6.28 0.21 -10.10
N GLU A 106 7.44 0.63 -9.63
CA GLU A 106 7.77 0.54 -8.22
C GLU A 106 7.42 1.84 -7.50
N LEU A 107 6.89 1.70 -6.31
CA LEU A 107 6.59 2.81 -5.42
C LEU A 107 7.05 2.43 -4.03
N GLY A 108 7.46 3.43 -3.26
CA GLY A 108 7.78 3.22 -1.87
C GLY A 108 6.66 3.72 -0.99
N LEU A 109 6.26 2.93 -0.01
CA LEU A 109 5.25 3.31 0.98
C LEU A 109 5.94 3.59 2.29
N LEU A 110 5.87 4.82 2.77
CA LEU A 110 6.36 5.13 4.10
C LEU A 110 5.32 4.68 5.10
N VAL A 111 5.74 3.80 6.01
CA VAL A 111 4.89 3.29 7.08
C VAL A 111 5.60 3.49 8.40
N ASP A 112 4.83 3.47 9.49
CA ASP A 112 5.38 3.73 10.83
C ASP A 112 6.19 2.55 11.34
N ALA A 113 5.75 1.34 11.03
CA ALA A 113 6.45 0.12 11.42
C ALA A 113 5.89 -1.06 10.63
N VAL A 114 6.76 -2.01 10.35
CA VAL A 114 6.35 -3.27 9.74
C VAL A 114 6.25 -4.31 10.85
N SER A 115 5.19 -5.11 10.82
CA SER A 115 4.96 -6.11 11.85
C SER A 115 5.35 -7.51 11.42
N ALA A 116 4.63 -8.09 10.46
CA ALA A 116 4.85 -9.50 10.10
C ALA A 116 4.16 -9.83 8.78
N VAL A 117 4.52 -10.98 8.24
CA VAL A 117 3.78 -11.59 7.14
C VAL A 117 2.88 -12.64 7.78
N ILE A 118 1.59 -12.55 7.53
CA ILE A 118 0.63 -13.46 8.14
C ILE A 118 -0.34 -14.01 7.11
N ASP A 119 -0.95 -15.13 7.44
CA ASP A 119 -2.04 -15.68 6.65
C ASP A 119 -3.35 -15.07 7.13
N ILE A 120 -4.17 -14.64 6.19
CA ILE A 120 -5.51 -14.16 6.50
C ILE A 120 -6.48 -14.99 5.68
N PRO A 121 -7.02 -16.07 6.26
CA PRO A 121 -7.85 -16.99 5.48
C PRO A 121 -9.25 -16.45 5.20
N GLU A 122 -9.74 -15.57 6.04
CA GLU A 122 -11.09 -15.03 5.90
C GLU A 122 -11.04 -13.54 5.67
N ILE A 123 -11.60 -13.10 4.57
CA ILE A 123 -11.67 -11.69 4.21
C ILE A 123 -13.13 -11.33 4.01
N GLU A 124 -13.58 -10.33 4.72
CA GLU A 124 -14.94 -9.83 4.60
C GLU A 124 -14.95 -8.56 3.78
N PRO A 125 -16.06 -8.23 3.16
CA PRO A 125 -16.13 -6.99 2.38
C PRO A 125 -15.94 -5.77 3.27
N PRO A 126 -15.51 -4.65 2.70
CA PRO A 126 -15.36 -3.42 3.49
C PRO A 126 -16.70 -2.98 4.06
N PRO A 127 -16.67 -2.32 5.23
CA PRO A 127 -17.91 -1.83 5.81
C PRO A 127 -18.52 -0.74 4.96
N SER A 128 -19.84 -0.67 4.96
CA SER A 128 -20.54 0.32 4.17
C SER A 128 -20.63 1.68 4.88
N PHE A 129 -20.29 1.72 6.15
CA PHE A 129 -20.33 2.95 6.91
C PHE A 129 -19.26 2.93 7.98
N GLY A 130 -18.97 4.09 8.53
CA GLY A 130 -18.02 4.20 9.62
C GLY A 130 -16.56 4.13 9.19
N ALA A 131 -16.30 3.91 7.92
CA ALA A 131 -14.93 3.89 7.43
C ALA A 131 -14.41 5.32 7.32
N ARG A 132 -13.20 5.53 7.81
CA ARG A 132 -12.56 6.84 7.71
C ARG A 132 -11.73 6.98 6.44
N MET A 133 -11.57 5.89 5.72
CA MET A 133 -10.87 5.88 4.45
C MET A 133 -11.85 5.82 3.31
N ARG A 134 -11.38 6.17 2.14
CA ARG A 134 -12.17 5.99 0.93
C ARG A 134 -12.46 4.48 0.79
N PRO A 135 -13.71 4.11 0.53
CA PRO A 135 -14.07 2.68 0.42
C PRO A 135 -13.29 1.95 -0.67
N ASP A 136 -12.94 2.65 -1.76
CA ASP A 136 -12.21 2.02 -2.85
C ASP A 136 -10.75 1.71 -2.49
N PHE A 137 -10.23 2.30 -1.41
CA PHE A 137 -8.88 1.97 -0.94
C PHE A 137 -8.84 0.65 -0.19
N ILE A 138 -9.98 0.15 0.23
CA ILE A 138 -10.08 -1.04 1.07
C ILE A 138 -10.49 -2.23 0.23
N LEU A 139 -9.61 -3.23 0.16
CA LEU A 139 -9.93 -4.47 -0.52
C LEU A 139 -10.89 -5.31 0.30
N GLY A 140 -10.71 -5.28 1.60
CA GLY A 140 -11.56 -6.03 2.51
C GLY A 140 -11.06 -5.92 3.93
N MET A 141 -11.74 -6.65 4.83
CA MET A 141 -11.37 -6.71 6.24
C MET A 141 -10.90 -8.12 6.53
N GLY A 142 -9.65 -8.25 6.92
CA GLY A 142 -9.11 -9.54 7.32
C GLY A 142 -9.50 -9.86 8.74
N LYS A 143 -9.98 -11.05 8.97
CA LYS A 143 -10.39 -11.47 10.30
C LYS A 143 -9.26 -12.21 10.98
N LEU A 144 -8.79 -11.67 12.09
CA LEU A 144 -7.71 -12.24 12.88
C LEU A 144 -8.20 -12.41 14.31
N ASP A 145 -8.46 -13.66 14.68
CA ASP A 145 -8.92 -13.98 16.03
C ASP A 145 -10.09 -13.06 16.44
N GLU A 146 -9.84 -12.10 17.32
CA GLU A 146 -10.90 -11.25 17.84
C GLU A 146 -10.89 -9.85 17.23
N ARG A 147 -10.10 -9.61 16.20
CA ARG A 147 -10.02 -8.27 15.63
C ARG A 147 -9.96 -8.35 14.11
N PHE A 148 -10.10 -7.20 13.50
CA PHE A 148 -10.02 -7.07 12.05
C PHE A 148 -8.83 -6.23 11.66
N VAL A 149 -8.30 -6.52 10.48
CA VAL A 149 -7.22 -5.76 9.88
C VAL A 149 -7.72 -5.26 8.54
N VAL A 150 -7.51 -3.98 8.26
CA VAL A 150 -7.90 -3.40 6.98
C VAL A 150 -6.90 -3.84 5.92
N ILE A 151 -7.41 -4.48 4.87
CA ILE A 151 -6.58 -4.90 3.74
C ILE A 151 -6.71 -3.85 2.66
N LEU A 152 -5.60 -3.26 2.28
CA LEU A 152 -5.59 -2.20 1.28
C LEU A 152 -5.60 -2.78 -0.13
N ASP A 153 -6.28 -2.07 -1.01
CA ASP A 153 -6.20 -2.33 -2.45
C ASP A 153 -5.08 -1.43 -2.96
N PRO A 154 -3.90 -1.98 -3.26
CA PRO A 154 -2.77 -1.15 -3.64
C PRO A 154 -2.99 -0.43 -4.95
N THR A 155 -3.73 -1.04 -5.88
CA THR A 155 -4.00 -0.42 -7.17
C THR A 155 -4.81 0.85 -7.00
N GLN A 156 -5.83 0.83 -6.16
CA GLN A 156 -6.67 2.00 -5.92
C GLN A 156 -5.99 3.00 -5.00
N THR A 157 -5.39 2.50 -3.93
CA THR A 157 -4.74 3.38 -2.95
C THR A 157 -3.59 4.16 -3.58
N LEU A 158 -2.86 3.51 -4.46
CA LEU A 158 -1.65 4.06 -5.04
C LEU A 158 -1.81 4.32 -6.54
N SER A 159 -3.01 4.66 -6.98
CA SER A 159 -3.26 4.91 -8.39
C SER A 159 -2.34 6.00 -8.91
N LEU A 160 -1.49 5.63 -9.84
CA LEU A 160 -0.55 6.58 -10.44
C LEU A 160 -1.28 7.60 -11.29
N ASP A 161 -2.37 7.18 -11.95
CA ASP A 161 -3.16 8.10 -12.76
C ASP A 161 -3.77 9.18 -11.89
N GLU A 162 -4.31 8.81 -10.73
CA GLU A 162 -4.90 9.78 -9.81
C GLU A 162 -3.81 10.70 -9.24
N MET A 163 -2.68 10.14 -8.86
CA MET A 163 -1.59 10.94 -8.30
C MET A 163 -1.03 11.89 -9.35
N ALA A 164 -0.91 11.44 -10.58
CA ALA A 164 -0.46 12.29 -11.67
C ALA A 164 -1.44 13.42 -11.93
N ALA A 165 -2.73 13.13 -11.88
CA ALA A 165 -3.75 14.15 -12.06
C ALA A 165 -3.68 15.21 -10.96
N LEU A 166 -3.46 14.78 -9.72
CA LEU A 166 -3.32 15.71 -8.61
C LEU A 166 -2.07 16.57 -8.75
N ALA A 167 -0.97 15.98 -9.19
CA ALA A 167 0.26 16.73 -9.41
C ALA A 167 0.07 17.72 -10.57
N GLY A 168 -0.60 17.28 -11.63
CA GLY A 168 -0.89 18.14 -12.76
C GLY A 168 -1.76 19.33 -12.38
N ASN A 169 -2.73 19.11 -11.53
CA ASN A 169 -3.57 20.18 -11.04
C ASN A 169 -2.79 21.20 -10.21
N LEU A 170 -1.85 20.70 -9.41
CA LEU A 170 -0.98 21.59 -8.65
C LEU A 170 -0.09 22.40 -9.57
N ASP A 171 0.48 21.77 -10.58
CA ASP A 171 1.32 22.44 -11.56
C ASP A 171 0.51 23.51 -12.28
N ALA A 172 -0.68 23.16 -12.72
CA ALA A 172 -1.54 24.12 -13.41
C ALA A 172 -1.88 25.30 -12.52
N GLY A 173 -2.10 25.05 -11.24
CA GLY A 173 -2.39 26.12 -10.29
C GLY A 173 -1.19 27.04 -10.08
N VAL A 174 0.00 26.47 -10.08
CA VAL A 174 1.24 27.23 -9.86
C VAL A 174 1.64 27.98 -11.14
N ASN A 175 1.46 27.31 -12.27
CA ASN A 175 1.89 27.87 -13.55
C ASN A 175 0.79 28.65 -14.25
N GLY A 176 -0.29 28.90 -13.57
CA GLY A 176 -1.38 29.66 -14.13
C GLY A 176 -0.91 31.00 -14.64
N PRO A 177 -1.50 31.49 -15.67
CA PRO A 177 -1.11 32.76 -16.27
C PRO A 177 -1.28 33.93 -15.34
#